data_d096f9c2d93d09e4acbbb0fa691a26c5
#
_entry.id   d096f9c2d93d09e4acbbb0fa691a26c5
#
_cell.length_a   1.000
_cell.length_b   1.000
_cell.length_c   1.000
_cell.angle_alpha   90.00
_cell.angle_beta   90.00
_cell.angle_gamma   90.00
#
_symmetry.space_group_name_H-M   'P 1'
#
loop_
_entity.id
_entity.type
_entity.pdbx_description
1 polymer ?
#
loop_
_entity_poly.entity_id
_entity_poly.type
_entity_poly.pdbx_seq_one_letter_code
_entity_poly.pdbx_strand_id
1 'polypeptide(L)'
;MVLCILCSACSVTRKLSQGEYFLQSVKIEDDKSAPKGERITALTLEEYVRQTPNKRFLGTNFYVWAYNLANPEKQNWWNNLKRKVGEEPVLLDISLTHKSAQNLKTYMNSRGYYSSTVNYEIDTTRRPKRAYVTFRTHQGEPYYIKSLSYDFRDQQLAPIITADTARSLIRVGEIFDITVLDKERERISSHLNDMGYYNF
;
A
#
# COMPACT_ATOMS: atom_id res chain seq x y z
N MET A 1 -19.44 7.86 35.65
CA MET A 1 -19.25 8.35 34.26
C MET A 1 -18.54 7.35 33.34
N VAL A 2 -18.27 6.12 33.75
CA VAL A 2 -17.55 5.07 32.97
C VAL A 2 -18.51 4.18 32.14
N LEU A 3 -19.80 4.19 32.43
CA LEU A 3 -20.82 3.29 31.86
C LEU A 3 -21.23 3.65 30.39
N CYS A 4 -21.02 4.90 29.94
CA CYS A 4 -21.46 5.34 28.62
C CYS A 4 -20.51 4.93 27.50
N ILE A 5 -19.26 4.51 27.79
CA ILE A 5 -18.26 4.15 26.75
C ILE A 5 -18.52 2.76 26.17
N LEU A 6 -19.19 1.89 26.92
CA LEU A 6 -19.51 0.52 26.46
C LEU A 6 -20.67 0.48 25.44
N CYS A 7 -21.56 1.47 25.43
CA CYS A 7 -22.70 1.52 24.50
C CYS A 7 -22.33 1.96 23.08
N SER A 8 -21.21 2.67 22.89
CA SER A 8 -20.78 3.12 21.55
C SER A 8 -20.24 2.01 20.67
N ALA A 9 -19.81 0.88 21.25
CA ALA A 9 -19.30 -0.26 20.48
C ALA A 9 -20.38 -0.99 19.66
N CYS A 10 -21.64 -0.96 20.11
CA CYS A 10 -22.75 -1.64 19.43
C CYS A 10 -23.35 -0.82 18.27
N SER A 11 -23.15 0.51 18.23
CA SER A 11 -23.81 1.36 17.22
C SER A 11 -23.17 1.30 15.83
N VAL A 12 -21.85 1.00 15.74
CA VAL A 12 -21.10 0.98 14.46
C VAL A 12 -21.57 -0.17 13.56
N THR A 13 -21.91 -1.31 14.12
CA THR A 13 -22.29 -2.53 13.38
C THR A 13 -23.80 -2.78 13.36
N ARG A 14 -24.61 -1.88 13.95
CA ARG A 14 -26.06 -2.09 14.11
C ARG A 14 -26.82 -2.12 12.78
N LYS A 15 -26.36 -1.33 11.80
CA LYS A 15 -27.02 -1.20 10.50
C LYS A 15 -26.50 -2.21 9.46
N LEU A 16 -25.53 -3.04 9.79
CA LEU A 16 -24.93 -4.00 8.87
C LEU A 16 -25.86 -5.18 8.64
N SER A 17 -26.00 -5.58 7.38
CA SER A 17 -26.74 -6.74 6.94
C SER A 17 -26.12 -8.04 7.46
N GLN A 18 -26.81 -9.14 7.28
CA GLN A 18 -26.26 -10.46 7.60
C GLN A 18 -25.16 -10.80 6.57
N GLY A 19 -24.00 -11.22 7.06
CA GLY A 19 -22.82 -11.51 6.21
C GLY A 19 -21.89 -10.31 5.95
N GLU A 20 -22.29 -9.10 6.30
CA GLU A 20 -21.43 -7.92 6.22
C GLU A 20 -20.59 -7.76 7.50
N TYR A 21 -19.32 -7.40 7.31
CA TYR A 21 -18.39 -7.14 8.41
C TYR A 21 -17.78 -5.76 8.27
N PHE A 22 -17.82 -4.99 9.35
CA PHE A 22 -17.12 -3.72 9.46
C PHE A 22 -15.61 -3.95 9.50
N LEU A 23 -14.85 -3.33 8.62
CA LEU A 23 -13.39 -3.42 8.59
C LEU A 23 -12.79 -2.64 9.77
N GLN A 24 -12.48 -3.36 10.85
CA GLN A 24 -12.02 -2.76 12.09
C GLN A 24 -10.54 -2.38 12.04
N SER A 25 -9.71 -3.20 11.41
CA SER A 25 -8.28 -2.92 11.25
C SER A 25 -7.69 -3.69 10.08
N VAL A 26 -6.69 -3.07 9.47
CA VAL A 26 -5.74 -3.71 8.58
C VAL A 26 -4.37 -3.56 9.21
N LYS A 27 -3.61 -4.63 9.27
CA LYS A 27 -2.27 -4.67 9.83
C LYS A 27 -1.34 -5.39 8.87
N ILE A 28 -0.13 -4.88 8.71
CA ILE A 28 0.96 -5.57 8.03
C ILE A 28 1.99 -5.94 9.08
N GLU A 29 2.40 -7.18 9.11
CA GLU A 29 3.45 -7.68 9.99
C GLU A 29 4.77 -7.68 9.22
N ASP A 30 5.77 -6.97 9.77
CA ASP A 30 7.11 -6.93 9.21
C ASP A 30 7.76 -8.31 9.19
N ASP A 31 8.47 -8.60 8.12
CA ASP A 31 9.36 -9.77 8.08
C ASP A 31 10.57 -9.55 8.97
N LYS A 32 10.56 -10.22 10.11
CA LYS A 32 11.67 -10.14 11.09
C LYS A 32 12.91 -10.95 10.67
N SER A 33 12.81 -11.80 9.66
CA SER A 33 13.94 -12.58 9.13
C SER A 33 14.86 -11.74 8.25
N ALA A 34 14.35 -10.71 7.59
CA ALA A 34 15.13 -9.82 6.75
C ALA A 34 16.07 -8.91 7.59
N PRO A 35 17.30 -8.62 7.13
CA PRO A 35 18.23 -7.70 7.77
C PRO A 35 17.60 -6.31 7.96
N LYS A 36 17.88 -5.64 9.09
CA LYS A 36 17.25 -4.35 9.42
C LYS A 36 17.46 -3.26 8.37
N GLY A 37 18.63 -3.23 7.71
CA GLY A 37 18.97 -2.22 6.70
C GLY A 37 18.31 -2.46 5.32
N GLU A 38 17.91 -3.69 5.05
CA GLU A 38 17.31 -4.12 3.75
C GLU A 38 15.82 -4.41 3.85
N ARG A 39 15.27 -4.31 5.07
CA ARG A 39 13.87 -4.64 5.33
C ARG A 39 12.92 -3.62 4.72
N ILE A 40 11.98 -4.11 3.90
CA ILE A 40 10.82 -3.34 3.49
C ILE A 40 9.84 -3.29 4.68
N THR A 41 9.61 -2.10 5.22
CA THR A 41 8.80 -1.93 6.43
C THR A 41 7.30 -1.95 6.15
N ALA A 42 6.50 -2.32 7.15
CA ALA A 42 5.05 -2.25 7.08
C ALA A 42 4.56 -0.85 6.66
N LEU A 43 5.21 0.21 7.16
CA LEU A 43 4.87 1.59 6.81
C LEU A 43 4.96 1.86 5.30
N THR A 44 6.01 1.35 4.65
CA THR A 44 6.16 1.47 3.19
C THR A 44 5.10 0.66 2.45
N LEU A 45 4.75 -0.50 2.99
CA LEU A 45 3.78 -1.40 2.38
C LEU A 45 2.32 -0.93 2.53
N GLU A 46 2.00 -0.11 3.55
CA GLU A 46 0.65 0.42 3.77
C GLU A 46 0.09 1.18 2.56
N GLU A 47 0.93 1.86 1.79
CA GLU A 47 0.53 2.60 0.58
C GLU A 47 -0.03 1.70 -0.53
N TYR A 48 0.30 0.41 -0.52
CA TYR A 48 -0.12 -0.57 -1.52
C TYR A 48 -1.38 -1.36 -1.14
N VAL A 49 -1.91 -1.09 0.06
CA VAL A 49 -3.17 -1.69 0.52
C VAL A 49 -4.35 -0.96 -0.11
N ARG A 50 -5.26 -1.71 -0.73
CA ARG A 50 -6.42 -1.17 -1.45
C ARG A 50 -7.57 -0.73 -0.55
N GLN A 51 -7.65 -1.29 0.63
CA GLN A 51 -8.74 -1.03 1.56
C GLN A 51 -8.19 -0.68 2.94
N THR A 52 -8.43 0.56 3.36
CA THR A 52 -8.04 1.07 4.68
C THR A 52 -9.25 1.21 5.58
N PRO A 53 -9.13 0.91 6.88
CA PRO A 53 -10.22 1.09 7.83
C PRO A 53 -10.53 2.58 8.05
N ASN A 54 -11.73 2.85 8.56
CA ASN A 54 -12.11 4.22 8.95
C ASN A 54 -11.15 4.82 9.97
N LYS A 55 -11.01 6.13 9.91
CA LYS A 55 -10.23 6.91 10.90
C LYS A 55 -10.78 6.71 12.29
N ARG A 56 -9.88 6.67 13.27
CA ARG A 56 -10.25 6.56 14.69
C ARG A 56 -9.94 7.86 15.42
N PHE A 57 -10.85 8.24 16.33
CA PHE A 57 -10.61 9.34 17.24
C PHE A 57 -10.46 8.78 18.65
N LEU A 58 -9.34 9.02 19.31
CA LEU A 58 -8.99 8.47 20.64
C LEU A 58 -9.26 6.96 20.76
N GLY A 59 -8.87 6.19 19.72
CA GLY A 59 -9.04 4.73 19.67
C GLY A 59 -10.48 4.25 19.42
N THR A 60 -11.44 5.17 19.28
CA THR A 60 -12.86 4.88 19.03
C THR A 60 -13.23 5.12 17.57
N ASN A 61 -14.28 4.45 17.09
CA ASN A 61 -14.84 4.68 15.75
C ASN A 61 -15.84 5.85 15.75
N PHE A 62 -15.44 6.99 16.31
CA PHE A 62 -16.29 8.16 16.51
C PHE A 62 -16.94 8.66 15.20
N TYR A 63 -16.17 8.74 14.12
CA TYR A 63 -16.67 9.23 12.83
C TYR A 63 -17.76 8.32 12.25
N VAL A 64 -17.60 7.01 12.34
CA VAL A 64 -18.63 6.05 11.91
C VAL A 64 -19.85 6.11 12.82
N TRP A 65 -19.67 6.28 14.12
CA TRP A 65 -20.76 6.49 15.05
C TRP A 65 -21.55 7.77 14.71
N ALA A 66 -20.87 8.88 14.43
CA ALA A 66 -21.51 10.14 14.04
C ALA A 66 -22.32 9.99 12.73
N TYR A 67 -21.77 9.27 11.74
CA TYR A 67 -22.49 8.94 10.51
C TYR A 67 -23.74 8.13 10.77
N ASN A 68 -23.67 7.11 11.60
CA ASN A 68 -24.81 6.26 11.93
C ASN A 68 -25.92 6.98 12.73
N LEU A 69 -25.58 8.07 13.42
CA LEU A 69 -26.56 8.94 14.10
C LEU A 69 -27.27 9.92 13.16
N ALA A 70 -26.76 10.11 11.94
CA ALA A 70 -27.42 10.95 10.96
C ALA A 70 -28.65 10.23 10.41
N ASN A 71 -29.79 10.93 10.36
CA ASN A 71 -31.00 10.42 9.73
C ASN A 71 -31.01 10.88 8.26
N PRO A 72 -31.08 9.96 7.26
CA PRO A 72 -31.08 10.31 5.84
C PRO A 72 -32.28 11.17 5.42
N GLU A 73 -33.42 11.05 6.12
CA GLU A 73 -34.67 11.75 5.77
C GLU A 73 -34.76 13.18 6.33
N LYS A 74 -33.92 13.54 7.33
CA LYS A 74 -33.97 14.85 7.98
C LYS A 74 -32.87 15.78 7.48
N GLN A 75 -33.25 16.92 6.89
CA GLN A 75 -32.35 17.94 6.37
C GLN A 75 -32.09 19.10 7.34
N ASN A 76 -31.97 18.82 8.65
CA ASN A 76 -31.65 19.80 9.66
C ASN A 76 -30.14 20.08 9.67
N TRP A 77 -29.72 21.30 10.05
CA TRP A 77 -28.31 21.67 10.14
C TRP A 77 -27.48 20.73 11.05
N TRP A 78 -28.05 20.25 12.14
CA TRP A 78 -27.45 19.24 13.02
C TRP A 78 -27.22 17.90 12.30
N ASN A 79 -28.10 17.52 11.44
CA ASN A 79 -27.98 16.29 10.65
C ASN A 79 -26.95 16.45 9.53
N ASN A 80 -26.89 17.63 8.94
CA ASN A 80 -25.87 17.98 7.95
C ASN A 80 -24.46 18.02 8.59
N LEU A 81 -24.36 18.54 9.82
CA LEU A 81 -23.11 18.51 10.58
C LEU A 81 -22.66 17.07 10.89
N LYS A 82 -23.57 16.18 11.33
CA LYS A 82 -23.28 14.77 11.56
C LYS A 82 -22.82 14.04 10.30
N ARG A 83 -23.39 14.35 9.14
CA ARG A 83 -22.97 13.81 7.84
C ARG A 83 -21.60 14.35 7.42
N LYS A 84 -21.33 15.63 7.66
CA LYS A 84 -20.06 16.26 7.31
C LYS A 84 -18.90 15.76 8.16
N VAL A 85 -19.15 15.47 9.44
CA VAL A 85 -18.15 14.95 10.38
C VAL A 85 -18.06 13.43 10.30
N GLY A 86 -19.16 12.73 9.98
CA GLY A 86 -19.23 11.28 9.93
C GLY A 86 -18.57 10.69 8.70
N GLU A 87 -17.98 9.51 8.85
CA GLU A 87 -17.48 8.66 7.76
C GLU A 87 -18.38 7.45 7.59
N GLU A 88 -18.70 7.12 6.34
CA GLU A 88 -19.40 5.88 6.02
C GLU A 88 -18.59 4.67 6.49
N PRO A 89 -19.23 3.65 7.10
CA PRO A 89 -18.52 2.46 7.55
C PRO A 89 -17.87 1.72 6.37
N VAL A 90 -16.58 1.50 6.44
CA VAL A 90 -15.86 0.66 5.49
C VAL A 90 -16.16 -0.80 5.81
N LEU A 91 -16.75 -1.50 4.85
CA LEU A 91 -17.05 -2.93 4.97
C LEU A 91 -15.90 -3.76 4.41
N LEU A 92 -15.69 -4.95 4.97
CA LEU A 92 -14.71 -5.89 4.46
C LEU A 92 -15.06 -6.30 3.02
N ASP A 93 -14.13 -6.10 2.11
CA ASP A 93 -14.14 -6.65 0.76
C ASP A 93 -12.97 -7.64 0.61
N ILE A 94 -13.31 -8.93 0.45
CA ILE A 94 -12.33 -10.00 0.31
C ILE A 94 -11.56 -9.85 -1.01
N SER A 95 -12.21 -9.37 -2.08
CA SER A 95 -11.55 -9.14 -3.37
C SER A 95 -10.48 -8.05 -3.26
N LEU A 96 -10.79 -6.94 -2.56
CA LEU A 96 -9.82 -5.88 -2.30
C LEU A 96 -8.68 -6.33 -1.38
N THR A 97 -8.98 -7.21 -0.40
CA THR A 97 -7.96 -7.83 0.46
C THR A 97 -7.01 -8.68 -0.38
N HIS A 98 -7.54 -9.51 -1.28
CA HIS A 98 -6.72 -10.33 -2.18
C HIS A 98 -5.86 -9.47 -3.11
N LYS A 99 -6.46 -8.43 -3.73
CA LYS A 99 -5.73 -7.47 -4.57
C LYS A 99 -4.64 -6.74 -3.78
N SER A 100 -4.88 -6.42 -2.51
CA SER A 100 -3.86 -5.83 -1.65
C SER A 100 -2.66 -6.76 -1.48
N ALA A 101 -2.89 -8.05 -1.19
CA ALA A 101 -1.81 -9.04 -1.09
C ALA A 101 -0.99 -9.15 -2.38
N GLN A 102 -1.66 -9.11 -3.55
CA GLN A 102 -0.98 -9.10 -4.85
C GLN A 102 -0.15 -7.84 -5.06
N ASN A 103 -0.69 -6.66 -4.71
CA ASN A 103 0.04 -5.40 -4.83
C ASN A 103 1.28 -5.38 -3.94
N LEU A 104 1.17 -5.83 -2.69
CA LEU A 104 2.29 -5.94 -1.76
C LEU A 104 3.39 -6.84 -2.34
N LYS A 105 3.04 -8.00 -2.89
CA LYS A 105 3.99 -8.89 -3.56
C LYS A 105 4.62 -8.24 -4.78
N THR A 106 3.82 -7.58 -5.62
CA THR A 106 4.31 -6.88 -6.83
C THR A 106 5.30 -5.78 -6.45
N TYR A 107 5.01 -5.02 -5.40
CA TYR A 107 5.94 -4.02 -4.89
C TYR A 107 7.26 -4.64 -4.41
N MET A 108 7.21 -5.72 -3.62
CA MET A 108 8.43 -6.41 -3.18
C MET A 108 9.25 -6.93 -4.37
N ASN A 109 8.59 -7.49 -5.39
CA ASN A 109 9.24 -7.95 -6.61
C ASN A 109 9.92 -6.79 -7.35
N SER A 110 9.27 -5.62 -7.45
CA SER A 110 9.86 -4.44 -8.09
C SER A 110 11.09 -3.91 -7.35
N ARG A 111 11.21 -4.23 -6.07
CA ARG A 111 12.37 -3.91 -5.24
C ARG A 111 13.46 -4.99 -5.24
N GLY A 112 13.32 -6.00 -6.13
CA GLY A 112 14.31 -7.08 -6.30
C GLY A 112 14.06 -8.33 -5.45
N TYR A 113 12.96 -8.42 -4.71
CA TYR A 113 12.65 -9.57 -3.85
C TYR A 113 11.65 -10.51 -4.52
N TYR A 114 12.09 -11.23 -5.54
CA TYR A 114 11.23 -12.09 -6.37
C TYR A 114 10.71 -13.35 -5.67
N SER A 115 11.43 -13.82 -4.64
CA SER A 115 11.01 -14.96 -3.79
C SER A 115 10.06 -14.54 -2.66
N SER A 116 9.64 -13.26 -2.62
CA SER A 116 8.74 -12.78 -1.59
C SER A 116 7.39 -13.48 -1.60
N THR A 117 6.81 -13.66 -0.41
CA THR A 117 5.47 -14.19 -0.23
C THR A 117 4.64 -13.25 0.66
N VAL A 118 3.36 -13.13 0.33
CA VAL A 118 2.40 -12.36 1.11
C VAL A 118 1.18 -13.23 1.36
N ASN A 119 0.94 -13.55 2.61
CA ASN A 119 -0.25 -14.23 3.07
C ASN A 119 -1.13 -13.26 3.84
N TYR A 120 -2.43 -13.52 3.90
CA TYR A 120 -3.34 -12.73 4.73
C TYR A 120 -4.29 -13.62 5.51
N GLU A 121 -4.69 -13.11 6.66
CA GLU A 121 -5.67 -13.73 7.54
C GLU A 121 -6.77 -12.72 7.82
N ILE A 122 -8.03 -13.20 7.79
CA ILE A 122 -9.21 -12.40 8.11
C ILE A 122 -9.84 -13.02 9.37
N ASP A 123 -9.77 -12.30 10.47
CA ASP A 123 -10.36 -12.72 11.73
C ASP A 123 -11.67 -11.95 11.97
N THR A 124 -12.78 -12.68 12.01
CA THR A 124 -14.12 -12.17 12.28
C THR A 124 -14.66 -12.61 13.66
N THR A 125 -13.83 -13.32 14.44
CA THR A 125 -14.24 -13.96 15.69
C THR A 125 -14.07 -13.08 16.92
N ARG A 126 -13.14 -12.11 16.89
CA ARG A 126 -12.79 -11.25 18.04
C ARG A 126 -13.97 -10.43 18.56
N ARG A 127 -14.79 -9.90 17.66
CA ARG A 127 -15.98 -9.11 17.99
C ARG A 127 -17.07 -9.31 16.94
N PRO A 128 -18.35 -9.35 17.32
CA PRO A 128 -19.46 -9.55 16.41
C PRO A 128 -19.45 -8.53 15.26
N LYS A 129 -19.69 -9.00 14.04
CA LYS A 129 -19.77 -8.18 12.80
C LYS A 129 -18.55 -7.26 12.56
N ARG A 130 -17.35 -7.65 13.02
CA ARG A 130 -16.10 -6.91 12.77
C ARG A 130 -15.05 -7.82 12.18
N ALA A 131 -14.32 -7.30 11.20
CA ALA A 131 -13.22 -8.00 10.56
C ALA A 131 -11.88 -7.32 10.87
N TYR A 132 -10.87 -8.13 11.10
CA TYR A 132 -9.49 -7.73 11.31
C TYR A 132 -8.65 -8.43 10.25
N VAL A 133 -8.03 -7.67 9.37
CA VAL A 133 -7.17 -8.21 8.31
C VAL A 133 -5.72 -8.06 8.75
N THR A 134 -4.96 -9.14 8.64
CA THR A 134 -3.52 -9.14 8.91
C THR A 134 -2.80 -9.71 7.70
N PHE A 135 -1.92 -8.90 7.10
CA PHE A 135 -0.99 -9.35 6.06
C PHE A 135 0.30 -9.78 6.72
N ARG A 136 0.78 -10.99 6.41
CA ARG A 136 2.09 -11.50 6.81
C ARG A 136 2.97 -11.55 5.59
N THR A 137 4.05 -10.79 5.63
CA THR A 137 5.01 -10.68 4.53
C THR A 137 6.26 -11.47 4.86
N HIS A 138 6.80 -12.15 3.86
CA HIS A 138 8.14 -12.73 3.89
C HIS A 138 8.89 -12.22 2.68
N GLN A 139 9.96 -11.47 2.92
CA GLN A 139 10.70 -10.74 1.90
C GLN A 139 11.58 -11.67 1.05
N GLY A 140 12.22 -12.65 1.68
CA GLY A 140 13.18 -13.54 1.04
C GLY A 140 14.50 -12.83 0.69
N GLU A 141 15.35 -13.52 -0.06
CA GLU A 141 16.64 -12.99 -0.52
C GLU A 141 16.46 -12.07 -1.71
N PRO A 142 17.18 -10.94 -1.78
CA PRO A 142 17.14 -10.04 -2.94
C PRO A 142 17.94 -10.61 -4.12
N TYR A 143 17.54 -10.24 -5.31
CA TYR A 143 18.32 -10.49 -6.53
C TYR A 143 19.28 -9.35 -6.77
N TYR A 144 20.54 -9.68 -7.12
CA TYR A 144 21.59 -8.71 -7.38
C TYR A 144 21.91 -8.64 -8.87
N ILE A 145 22.29 -7.45 -9.33
CA ILE A 145 22.76 -7.23 -10.70
C ILE A 145 24.13 -7.91 -10.87
N LYS A 146 24.17 -8.96 -11.67
CA LYS A 146 25.43 -9.72 -11.91
C LYS A 146 26.29 -9.07 -12.97
N SER A 147 25.67 -8.54 -14.04
CA SER A 147 26.37 -7.92 -15.15
C SER A 147 25.47 -6.88 -15.82
N LEU A 148 26.09 -5.89 -16.42
CA LEU A 148 25.44 -4.86 -17.22
C LEU A 148 26.12 -4.83 -18.59
N SER A 149 25.33 -4.90 -19.65
CA SER A 149 25.80 -4.75 -21.03
C SER A 149 24.86 -3.81 -21.79
N TYR A 150 25.40 -3.08 -22.73
CA TYR A 150 24.66 -2.18 -23.58
C TYR A 150 24.60 -2.74 -24.98
N ASP A 151 23.40 -2.79 -25.57
CA ASP A 151 23.17 -3.12 -26.97
C ASP A 151 22.50 -1.92 -27.67
N PHE A 152 23.13 -1.37 -28.69
CA PHE A 152 22.68 -0.17 -29.36
C PHE A 152 22.15 -0.49 -30.74
N ARG A 153 20.89 -0.25 -31.00
CA ARG A 153 20.29 -0.31 -32.33
C ARG A 153 20.74 0.87 -33.19
N ASP A 154 20.81 2.06 -32.59
CA ASP A 154 21.32 3.27 -33.23
C ASP A 154 22.80 3.48 -32.85
N GLN A 155 23.67 3.29 -33.82
CA GLN A 155 25.11 3.43 -33.64
C GLN A 155 25.57 4.90 -33.45
N GLN A 156 24.71 5.88 -33.76
CA GLN A 156 25.02 7.30 -33.48
C GLN A 156 24.88 7.63 -31.98
N LEU A 157 24.00 6.96 -31.28
CA LEU A 157 23.80 7.15 -29.82
C LEU A 157 24.83 6.38 -28.98
N ALA A 158 25.41 5.33 -29.53
CA ALA A 158 26.36 4.48 -28.81
C ALA A 158 27.51 5.24 -28.13
N PRO A 159 28.27 6.13 -28.82
CA PRO A 159 29.36 6.86 -28.18
C PRO A 159 28.88 7.83 -27.10
N ILE A 160 27.71 8.44 -27.28
CA ILE A 160 27.13 9.39 -26.32
C ILE A 160 26.79 8.68 -25.02
N ILE A 161 26.05 7.57 -25.12
CA ILE A 161 25.62 6.80 -23.94
C ILE A 161 26.82 6.14 -23.27
N THR A 162 27.76 5.59 -24.05
CA THR A 162 28.97 4.94 -23.50
C THR A 162 29.83 5.93 -22.71
N ALA A 163 30.02 7.16 -23.21
CA ALA A 163 30.77 8.20 -22.52
C ALA A 163 30.11 8.61 -21.18
N ASP A 164 28.78 8.42 -21.06
CA ASP A 164 28.00 8.79 -19.89
C ASP A 164 27.79 7.65 -18.86
N THR A 165 28.28 6.45 -19.13
CA THR A 165 28.12 5.27 -18.27
C THR A 165 28.69 5.45 -16.85
N ALA A 166 29.69 6.31 -16.66
CA ALA A 166 30.24 6.62 -15.36
C ALA A 166 29.19 7.26 -14.40
N ARG A 167 28.15 7.90 -14.95
CA ARG A 167 27.03 8.49 -14.21
C ARG A 167 25.84 7.55 -14.04
N SER A 168 25.94 6.31 -14.55
CA SER A 168 24.87 5.33 -14.44
C SER A 168 24.45 5.11 -12.99
N LEU A 169 23.15 5.04 -12.78
CA LEU A 169 22.54 4.66 -11.49
C LEU A 169 22.55 3.15 -11.27
N ILE A 170 22.76 2.37 -12.36
CA ILE A 170 22.78 0.91 -12.31
C ILE A 170 24.20 0.45 -12.02
N ARG A 171 24.39 -0.33 -10.96
CA ARG A 171 25.70 -0.84 -10.56
C ARG A 171 25.68 -2.35 -10.37
N VAL A 172 26.68 -3.02 -10.87
CA VAL A 172 26.89 -4.45 -10.65
C VAL A 172 27.14 -4.69 -9.16
N GLY A 173 26.47 -5.70 -8.60
CA GLY A 173 26.54 -6.03 -7.18
C GLY A 173 25.46 -5.36 -6.32
N GLU A 174 24.70 -4.39 -6.84
CA GLU A 174 23.53 -3.82 -6.15
C GLU A 174 22.26 -4.63 -6.42
N ILE A 175 21.23 -4.42 -5.57
CA ILE A 175 19.94 -5.09 -5.69
C ILE A 175 19.28 -4.68 -7.01
N PHE A 176 18.68 -5.65 -7.69
CA PHE A 176 17.93 -5.42 -8.94
C PHE A 176 16.59 -4.74 -8.65
N ASP A 177 16.62 -3.42 -8.55
CA ASP A 177 15.48 -2.56 -8.25
C ASP A 177 14.95 -1.91 -9.53
N ILE A 178 13.72 -2.24 -9.93
CA ILE A 178 13.08 -1.69 -11.14
C ILE A 178 12.97 -0.17 -11.06
N THR A 179 12.81 0.41 -9.87
CA THR A 179 12.73 1.88 -9.74
C THR A 179 14.05 2.57 -10.08
N VAL A 180 15.19 1.90 -9.86
CA VAL A 180 16.50 2.38 -10.27
C VAL A 180 16.66 2.29 -11.78
N LEU A 181 16.17 1.21 -12.40
CA LEU A 181 16.18 1.05 -13.86
C LEU A 181 15.34 2.14 -14.54
N ASP A 182 14.15 2.43 -14.00
CA ASP A 182 13.29 3.50 -14.54
C ASP A 182 13.95 4.88 -14.42
N LYS A 183 14.56 5.19 -13.28
CA LYS A 183 15.32 6.44 -13.08
C LYS A 183 16.51 6.56 -14.04
N GLU A 184 17.22 5.45 -14.27
CA GLU A 184 18.31 5.44 -15.24
C GLU A 184 17.83 5.69 -16.66
N ARG A 185 16.70 5.08 -17.04
CA ARG A 185 16.06 5.34 -18.34
C ARG A 185 15.70 6.83 -18.49
N GLU A 186 15.07 7.41 -17.45
CA GLU A 186 14.71 8.83 -17.42
C GLU A 186 15.97 9.73 -17.52
N ARG A 187 17.05 9.37 -16.81
CA ARG A 187 18.31 10.09 -16.84
C ARG A 187 18.93 10.08 -18.24
N ILE A 188 18.98 8.90 -18.87
CA ILE A 188 19.52 8.77 -20.24
C ILE A 188 18.65 9.55 -21.22
N SER A 189 17.32 9.43 -21.11
CA SER A 189 16.38 10.16 -21.98
C SER A 189 16.55 11.68 -21.86
N SER A 190 16.66 12.18 -20.62
CA SER A 190 16.91 13.61 -20.37
C SER A 190 18.23 14.07 -20.98
N HIS A 191 19.30 13.30 -20.79
CA HIS A 191 20.62 13.62 -21.35
C HIS A 191 20.62 13.67 -22.88
N LEU A 192 19.93 12.73 -23.54
CA LEU A 192 19.79 12.75 -24.99
C LEU A 192 18.95 13.92 -25.50
N ASN A 193 17.87 14.25 -24.80
CA ASN A 193 17.02 15.42 -25.09
C ASN A 193 17.83 16.73 -25.02
N ASP A 194 18.67 16.89 -23.99
CA ASP A 194 19.55 18.05 -23.81
C ASP A 194 20.55 18.21 -24.94
N MET A 195 20.90 17.10 -25.59
CA MET A 195 21.77 17.08 -26.77
C MET A 195 21.01 17.21 -28.11
N GLY A 196 19.67 17.37 -28.05
CA GLY A 196 18.83 17.58 -29.24
C GLY A 196 18.27 16.32 -29.89
N TYR A 197 18.42 15.14 -29.24
CA TYR A 197 17.82 13.89 -29.70
C TYR A 197 16.44 13.73 -29.05
N TYR A 198 15.37 13.72 -29.85
CA TYR A 198 13.98 13.65 -29.33
C TYR A 198 13.24 12.36 -29.72
N ASN A 199 13.74 11.60 -30.67
CA ASN A 199 13.14 10.37 -31.20
C ASN A 199 14.17 9.24 -31.16
N PHE A 200 14.17 8.46 -30.08
CA PHE A 200 15.05 7.30 -29.88
C PHE A 200 14.33 6.15 -29.15
#